data_caac8dab83f2306ccb6991f40006f166
#
_entry.id   caac8dab83f2306ccb6991f40006f166
#
_cell.length_a   1.000
_cell.length_b   1.000
_cell.length_c   1.000
_cell.angle_alpha   90.00
_cell.angle_beta   90.00
_cell.angle_gamma   90.00
#
_symmetry.space_group_name_H-M   'P 1'
#
loop_
_entity.id
_entity.type
_entity.pdbx_description
1 polymer ?
#
loop_
_entity_poly.entity_id
_entity_poly.type
_entity_poly.pdbx_seq_one_letter_code
_entity_poly.pdbx_strand_id
1 'polypeptide(L)'
;HLLSRRQRQMCIRDRYMIDYITQRNATYVTNAVLHARRLAAAGFRVFLTGGELKGSTEALIGTEAVGALQRYHFVKGFFGVNGITLKCGFTTPDIHEASVKKAAVAQCRKCYILADSEKFNRVSPVTFAPFYGAKIITDSIPMEYAECKNIIQCK
;
A
#
# COMPACT_ATOMS: atom_id res chain seq x y z
N HIS A 1 2.38 -17.26 14.37
CA HIS A 1 1.76 -16.28 15.30
C HIS A 1 2.45 -14.90 15.27
N LEU A 2 3.79 -14.83 15.14
CA LEU A 2 4.53 -13.56 15.03
C LEU A 2 4.34 -12.86 13.67
N LEU A 3 4.21 -13.61 12.59
CA LEU A 3 3.91 -13.08 11.25
C LEU A 3 2.51 -12.44 11.20
N SER A 4 1.52 -13.03 11.90
CA SER A 4 0.16 -12.51 11.93
C SER A 4 0.04 -11.18 12.69
N ARG A 5 0.85 -10.95 13.73
CA ARG A 5 0.89 -9.68 14.46
C ARG A 5 1.55 -8.55 13.65
N ARG A 6 2.63 -8.85 12.90
CA ARG A 6 3.28 -7.85 12.03
C ARG A 6 2.40 -7.47 10.83
N GLN A 7 1.70 -8.43 10.24
CA GLN A 7 0.74 -8.15 9.16
C GLN A 7 -0.48 -7.37 9.67
N ARG A 8 -0.96 -7.66 10.88
CA ARG A 8 -2.02 -6.87 11.52
C ARG A 8 -1.60 -5.42 11.79
N GLN A 9 -0.33 -5.16 12.11
CA GLN A 9 0.17 -3.79 12.31
C GLN A 9 0.24 -2.98 11.01
N MET A 10 0.53 -3.60 9.87
CA MET A 10 0.44 -2.92 8.57
C MET A 10 -0.98 -2.52 8.21
N CYS A 11 -1.94 -3.43 8.35
CA CYS A 11 -3.36 -3.12 8.16
C CYS A 11 -3.87 -2.04 9.13
N ILE A 12 -3.29 -1.92 10.31
CA ILE A 12 -3.68 -0.92 11.32
C ILE A 12 -3.27 0.50 10.89
N ARG A 13 -2.11 0.70 10.26
CA ARG A 13 -1.64 2.03 9.82
C ARG A 13 -2.41 2.56 8.61
N ASP A 14 -2.66 1.71 7.63
CA ASP A 14 -3.53 2.04 6.50
C ASP A 14 -4.95 2.39 6.98
N ARG A 15 -5.39 1.75 8.07
CA ARG A 15 -6.65 2.07 8.74
C ARG A 15 -6.70 3.50 9.26
N TYR A 16 -5.63 3.97 9.91
CA TYR A 16 -5.61 5.31 10.49
C TYR A 16 -5.67 6.39 9.41
N MET A 17 -5.07 6.16 8.24
CA MET A 17 -5.19 7.10 7.14
C MET A 17 -6.65 7.29 6.71
N ILE A 18 -7.45 6.22 6.69
CA ILE A 18 -8.86 6.29 6.30
C ILE A 18 -9.65 7.23 7.21
N ASP A 19 -9.36 7.25 8.51
CA ASP A 19 -10.05 8.08 9.48
C ASP A 19 -9.78 9.60 9.27
N TYR A 20 -8.71 9.94 8.54
CA TYR A 20 -8.36 11.33 8.21
C TYR A 20 -8.76 11.74 6.78
N ILE A 21 -9.39 10.86 6.01
CA ILE A 21 -9.86 11.19 4.67
C ILE A 21 -11.06 12.13 4.77
N THR A 22 -10.96 13.28 4.11
CA THR A 22 -12.03 14.30 4.06
C THR A 22 -12.60 14.51 2.66
N GLN A 23 -11.92 14.00 1.63
CA GLN A 23 -12.30 14.22 0.23
C GLN A 23 -13.53 13.38 -0.17
N ARG A 24 -14.72 13.94 -0.03
CA ARG A 24 -15.98 13.20 -0.29
C ARG A 24 -16.33 13.04 -1.77
N ASN A 25 -15.81 13.90 -2.63
CA ASN A 25 -16.09 13.83 -4.08
C ASN A 25 -15.17 12.88 -4.86
N ALA A 26 -14.31 12.15 -4.16
CA ALA A 26 -13.44 11.16 -4.76
C ALA A 26 -14.08 9.76 -4.74
N THR A 27 -13.71 8.95 -5.70
CA THR A 27 -13.99 7.52 -5.72
C THR A 27 -12.76 6.76 -5.25
N TYR A 28 -12.97 5.82 -4.37
CA TYR A 28 -11.92 4.99 -3.77
C TYR A 28 -11.99 3.58 -4.32
N VAL A 29 -10.85 3.01 -4.64
CA VAL A 29 -10.72 1.61 -5.07
C VAL A 29 -9.73 0.92 -4.15
N THR A 30 -10.06 -0.24 -3.65
CA THR A 30 -9.20 -1.02 -2.77
C THR A 30 -9.36 -2.52 -3.00
N ASN A 31 -8.31 -3.28 -2.73
CA ASN A 31 -8.37 -4.74 -2.67
C ASN A 31 -8.52 -5.27 -1.23
N ALA A 32 -8.52 -4.39 -0.24
CA ALA A 32 -8.63 -4.77 1.17
C ALA A 32 -10.09 -4.67 1.64
N VAL A 33 -10.69 -5.79 2.01
CA VAL A 33 -12.09 -5.88 2.46
C VAL A 33 -12.35 -4.95 3.64
N LEU A 34 -11.44 -4.91 4.59
CA LEU A 34 -11.58 -4.08 5.78
C LEU A 34 -11.55 -2.57 5.46
N HIS A 35 -10.69 -2.16 4.53
CA HIS A 35 -10.65 -0.76 4.06
C HIS A 35 -11.94 -0.38 3.35
N ALA A 36 -12.44 -1.27 2.49
CA ALA A 36 -13.71 -1.05 1.78
C ALA A 36 -14.88 -0.86 2.76
N ARG A 37 -14.96 -1.71 3.79
CA ARG A 37 -15.99 -1.60 4.83
C ARG A 37 -15.92 -0.27 5.58
N ARG A 38 -14.73 0.17 5.97
CA ARG A 38 -14.53 1.44 6.70
C ARG A 38 -14.86 2.64 5.84
N LEU A 39 -14.39 2.66 4.60
CA LEU A 39 -14.69 3.74 3.65
C LEU A 39 -16.20 3.84 3.39
N ALA A 40 -16.86 2.71 3.14
CA ALA A 40 -18.30 2.67 2.93
C ALA A 40 -19.09 3.13 4.16
N ALA A 41 -18.69 2.68 5.36
CA ALA A 41 -19.32 3.10 6.62
C ALA A 41 -19.15 4.61 6.89
N ALA A 42 -18.04 5.20 6.44
CA ALA A 42 -17.79 6.64 6.53
C ALA A 42 -18.52 7.46 5.44
N GLY A 43 -19.28 6.82 4.56
CA GLY A 43 -20.07 7.47 3.50
C GLY A 43 -19.30 7.77 2.22
N PHE A 44 -18.12 7.19 2.02
CA PHE A 44 -17.37 7.34 0.78
C PHE A 44 -17.83 6.35 -0.29
N ARG A 45 -17.74 6.77 -1.54
CA ARG A 45 -17.95 5.88 -2.68
C ARG A 45 -16.71 5.01 -2.85
N VAL A 46 -16.86 3.70 -2.67
CA VAL A 46 -15.75 2.74 -2.72
C VAL A 46 -16.09 1.56 -3.63
N PHE A 47 -15.10 1.12 -4.41
CA PHE A 47 -15.13 -0.10 -5.18
C PHE A 47 -14.10 -1.09 -4.63
N LEU A 48 -14.50 -2.33 -4.48
CA LEU A 48 -13.65 -3.45 -4.14
C LEU A 48 -13.26 -4.19 -5.42
N THR A 49 -11.99 -4.54 -5.57
CA THR A 49 -11.47 -5.08 -6.86
C THR A 49 -12.10 -6.40 -7.30
N GLY A 50 -12.54 -7.21 -6.39
CA GLY A 50 -12.84 -8.63 -6.68
C GLY A 50 -11.57 -9.47 -6.65
N GLY A 51 -11.73 -10.77 -6.87
CA GLY A 51 -10.66 -11.76 -6.82
C GLY A 51 -10.78 -12.73 -5.65
N GLU A 52 -9.74 -13.52 -5.42
CA GLU A 52 -9.66 -14.47 -4.31
C GLU A 52 -9.33 -13.75 -2.99
N LEU A 53 -10.05 -14.08 -1.94
CA LEU A 53 -9.79 -13.55 -0.61
C LEU A 53 -8.65 -14.31 0.07
N LYS A 54 -7.56 -13.62 0.34
CA LYS A 54 -6.47 -14.13 1.18
C LYS A 54 -6.82 -13.95 2.65
N GLY A 55 -7.13 -15.06 3.33
CA GLY A 55 -7.67 -15.03 4.69
C GLY A 55 -6.75 -14.39 5.75
N SER A 56 -5.43 -14.51 5.60
CA SER A 56 -4.46 -13.95 6.56
C SER A 56 -4.41 -12.42 6.57
N THR A 57 -4.67 -11.77 5.45
CA THR A 57 -4.60 -10.29 5.29
C THR A 57 -5.94 -9.66 4.96
N GLU A 58 -6.97 -10.47 4.66
CA GLU A 58 -8.27 -10.02 4.16
C GLU A 58 -8.17 -9.17 2.88
N ALA A 59 -7.12 -9.42 2.09
CA ALA A 59 -6.89 -8.79 0.80
C ALA A 59 -7.35 -9.67 -0.35
N LEU A 60 -7.88 -9.06 -1.39
CA LEU A 60 -8.22 -9.73 -2.63
C LEU A 60 -6.99 -9.79 -3.53
N ILE A 61 -6.74 -10.97 -4.08
CA ILE A 61 -5.59 -11.28 -4.92
C ILE A 61 -6.03 -12.01 -6.20
N GLY A 62 -5.07 -12.26 -7.08
CA GLY A 62 -5.26 -13.04 -8.29
C GLY A 62 -5.56 -12.21 -9.53
N THR A 63 -5.80 -12.90 -10.63
CA THR A 63 -5.95 -12.30 -11.96
C THR A 63 -7.13 -11.34 -12.08
N GLU A 64 -8.21 -11.61 -11.39
CA GLU A 64 -9.39 -10.74 -11.40
C GLU A 64 -9.12 -9.42 -10.65
N ALA A 65 -8.41 -9.47 -9.52
CA ALA A 65 -8.00 -8.26 -8.80
C ALA A 65 -7.04 -7.41 -9.65
N VAL A 66 -6.05 -8.02 -10.27
CA VAL A 66 -5.11 -7.35 -11.18
C VAL A 66 -5.85 -6.75 -12.38
N GLY A 67 -6.71 -7.54 -13.04
CA GLY A 67 -7.48 -7.10 -14.20
C GLY A 67 -8.45 -5.95 -13.88
N ALA A 68 -9.05 -5.95 -12.70
CA ALA A 68 -9.91 -4.86 -12.25
C ALA A 68 -9.11 -3.55 -12.13
N LEU A 69 -7.93 -3.59 -11.52
CA LEU A 69 -7.06 -2.42 -11.34
C LEU A 69 -6.57 -1.85 -12.68
N GLN A 70 -6.29 -2.69 -13.66
CA GLN A 70 -5.83 -2.26 -14.99
C GLN A 70 -6.84 -1.41 -15.77
N ARG A 71 -8.11 -1.45 -15.38
CA ARG A 71 -9.17 -0.64 -16.01
C ARG A 71 -9.26 0.79 -15.47
N TYR A 72 -8.56 1.09 -14.38
CA TYR A 72 -8.60 2.42 -13.75
C TYR A 72 -7.38 3.26 -14.09
N HIS A 73 -7.56 4.56 -13.99
CA HIS A 73 -6.49 5.56 -13.98
C HIS A 73 -6.59 6.36 -12.69
N PHE A 74 -5.71 6.06 -11.74
CA PHE A 74 -5.75 6.67 -10.42
C PHE A 74 -4.95 7.98 -10.37
N VAL A 75 -5.50 8.98 -9.70
CA VAL A 75 -4.75 10.22 -9.42
C VAL A 75 -3.68 9.97 -8.36
N LYS A 76 -4.05 9.24 -7.31
CA LYS A 76 -3.14 8.89 -6.19
C LYS A 76 -3.34 7.43 -5.78
N GLY A 77 -2.25 6.77 -5.45
CA GLY A 77 -2.26 5.45 -4.82
C GLY A 77 -1.48 5.47 -3.53
N PHE A 78 -1.97 4.75 -2.53
CA PHE A 78 -1.34 4.59 -1.22
C PHE A 78 -1.11 3.10 -0.96
N PHE A 79 0.11 2.75 -0.61
CA PHE A 79 0.53 1.35 -0.49
C PHE A 79 1.30 1.11 0.79
N GLY A 80 0.98 0.03 1.48
CA GLY A 80 1.82 -0.51 2.54
C GLY A 80 3.01 -1.29 1.97
N VAL A 81 4.05 -1.45 2.78
CA VAL A 81 5.30 -2.11 2.40
C VAL A 81 5.85 -2.93 3.56
N ASN A 82 6.61 -3.97 3.26
CA ASN A 82 7.30 -4.77 4.27
C ASN A 82 8.79 -4.44 4.36
N GLY A 83 9.41 -4.04 3.27
CA GLY A 83 10.82 -3.67 3.23
C GLY A 83 11.10 -2.58 2.21
N ILE A 84 12.06 -1.70 2.54
CA ILE A 84 12.50 -0.58 1.73
C ILE A 84 14.02 -0.57 1.68
N THR A 85 14.58 -0.64 0.47
CA THR A 85 16.01 -0.40 0.23
C THR A 85 16.21 0.34 -1.09
N LEU A 86 17.32 1.06 -1.21
CA LEU A 86 17.71 1.74 -2.46
C LEU A 86 17.87 0.73 -3.61
N LYS A 87 18.46 -0.43 -3.31
CA LYS A 87 18.75 -1.47 -4.30
C LYS A 87 17.52 -2.24 -4.74
N CYS A 88 16.71 -2.71 -3.78
CA CYS A 88 15.58 -3.61 -4.04
C CYS A 88 14.25 -2.88 -4.19
N GLY A 89 14.21 -1.59 -3.86
CA GLY A 89 12.98 -0.82 -3.89
C GLY A 89 12.00 -1.21 -2.79
N PHE A 90 10.71 -1.27 -3.13
CA PHE A 90 9.62 -1.62 -2.21
C PHE A 90 9.28 -3.10 -2.34
N THR A 91 9.38 -3.82 -1.23
CA THR A 91 9.25 -5.28 -1.21
C THR A 91 8.14 -5.75 -0.27
N THR A 92 7.58 -6.91 -0.60
CA THR A 92 6.54 -7.60 0.16
C THR A 92 6.78 -9.11 0.10
N PRO A 93 6.31 -9.90 1.10
CA PRO A 93 6.61 -11.34 1.15
C PRO A 93 5.90 -12.18 0.08
N ASP A 94 4.69 -11.80 -0.30
CA ASP A 94 3.79 -12.61 -1.13
C ASP A 94 3.76 -12.12 -2.57
N ILE A 95 3.99 -13.05 -3.51
CA ILE A 95 4.00 -12.72 -4.94
C ILE A 95 2.62 -12.29 -5.47
N HIS A 96 1.55 -12.83 -4.91
CA HIS A 96 0.19 -12.48 -5.34
C HIS A 96 -0.19 -11.07 -4.88
N GLU A 97 0.16 -10.71 -3.65
CA GLU A 97 0.01 -9.34 -3.16
C GLU A 97 0.92 -8.35 -3.91
N ALA A 98 2.14 -8.75 -4.22
CA ALA A 98 3.06 -7.96 -5.04
C ALA A 98 2.50 -7.68 -6.44
N SER A 99 1.89 -8.68 -7.08
CA SER A 99 1.28 -8.53 -8.40
C SER A 99 0.12 -7.51 -8.40
N VAL A 100 -0.70 -7.54 -7.36
CA VAL A 100 -1.80 -6.56 -7.20
C VAL A 100 -1.24 -5.15 -6.98
N LYS A 101 -0.26 -4.99 -6.10
CA LYS A 101 0.39 -3.70 -5.84
C LYS A 101 1.08 -3.16 -7.09
N LYS A 102 1.80 -4.01 -7.81
CA LYS A 102 2.46 -3.63 -9.07
C LYS A 102 1.47 -3.14 -10.11
N ALA A 103 0.35 -3.83 -10.28
CA ALA A 103 -0.72 -3.41 -11.19
C ALA A 103 -1.32 -2.05 -10.79
N ALA A 104 -1.56 -1.84 -9.51
CA ALA A 104 -2.09 -0.58 -9.00
C ALA A 104 -1.09 0.57 -9.16
N VAL A 105 0.18 0.36 -8.87
CA VAL A 105 1.25 1.36 -9.04
C VAL A 105 1.34 1.81 -10.49
N ALA A 106 1.26 0.87 -11.44
CA ALA A 106 1.29 1.17 -12.87
C ALA A 106 0.15 2.09 -13.35
N GLN A 107 -0.98 2.09 -12.64
CA GLN A 107 -2.15 2.88 -12.96
C GLN A 107 -2.24 4.22 -12.22
N CYS A 108 -1.29 4.51 -11.32
CA CYS A 108 -1.30 5.72 -10.51
C CYS A 108 -0.44 6.82 -11.12
N ARG A 109 -0.95 8.06 -11.11
CA ARG A 109 -0.16 9.26 -11.42
C ARG A 109 0.86 9.57 -10.34
N LYS A 110 0.45 9.43 -9.07
CA LYS A 110 1.30 9.65 -7.89
C LYS A 110 1.13 8.47 -6.95
N CYS A 111 2.26 7.87 -6.61
CA CYS A 111 2.31 6.76 -5.68
C CYS A 111 2.93 7.18 -4.36
N TYR A 112 2.33 6.74 -3.26
CA TYR A 112 2.80 6.97 -1.91
C TYR A 112 2.93 5.65 -1.17
N ILE A 113 4.08 5.46 -0.53
CA ILE A 113 4.33 4.33 0.35
C ILE A 113 4.16 4.79 1.80
N LEU A 114 3.30 4.12 2.54
CA LEU A 114 3.10 4.36 3.96
C LEU A 114 3.94 3.37 4.76
N ALA A 115 4.96 3.86 5.45
CA ALA A 115 5.88 3.01 6.17
C ALA A 115 6.36 3.67 7.48
N ASP A 116 6.60 2.86 8.49
CA ASP A 116 7.41 3.30 9.62
C ASP A 116 8.91 3.13 9.32
N SER A 117 9.73 3.77 10.12
CA SER A 117 11.19 3.73 10.00
C SER A 117 11.78 2.31 10.09
N GLU A 118 11.07 1.38 10.75
CA GLU A 118 11.51 -0.03 10.86
C GLU A 118 11.48 -0.80 9.54
N LYS A 119 10.79 -0.29 8.52
CA LYS A 119 10.71 -0.91 7.19
C LYS A 119 11.96 -0.65 6.34
N PHE A 120 12.71 0.41 6.65
CA PHE A 120 13.96 0.71 5.97
C PHE A 120 15.04 -0.34 6.28
N ASN A 121 15.93 -0.56 5.32
CA ASN A 121 17.00 -1.56 5.39
C ASN A 121 16.52 -3.02 5.55
N ARG A 122 15.27 -3.28 5.18
CA ARG A 122 14.70 -4.64 5.13
C ARG A 122 14.36 -5.01 3.71
N VAL A 123 14.56 -6.27 3.38
CA VAL A 123 14.21 -6.85 2.08
C VAL A 123 13.28 -8.03 2.29
N SER A 124 12.12 -7.98 1.65
CA SER A 124 11.21 -9.11 1.52
C SER A 124 11.36 -9.76 0.14
N PRO A 125 10.91 -11.00 -0.07
CA PRO A 125 11.21 -11.78 -1.28
C PRO A 125 10.82 -11.14 -2.62
N VAL A 126 9.79 -10.28 -2.66
CA VAL A 126 9.26 -9.81 -3.94
C VAL A 126 9.22 -8.28 -4.00
N THR A 127 9.84 -7.69 -5.01
CA THR A 127 9.76 -6.26 -5.32
C THR A 127 8.50 -5.95 -6.12
N PHE A 128 7.75 -4.91 -5.75
CA PHE A 128 6.60 -4.46 -6.50
C PHE A 128 6.77 -3.06 -7.14
N ALA A 129 7.75 -2.28 -6.71
CA ALA A 129 8.11 -1.01 -7.33
C ALA A 129 9.56 -0.61 -7.01
N PRO A 130 10.21 0.17 -7.89
CA PRO A 130 11.55 0.68 -7.63
C PRO A 130 11.50 1.79 -6.57
N PHE A 131 12.62 2.03 -5.88
CA PHE A 131 12.70 3.00 -4.77
C PHE A 131 12.23 4.41 -5.15
N TYR A 132 12.58 4.89 -6.33
CA TYR A 132 12.13 6.21 -6.82
C TYR A 132 10.78 6.17 -7.57
N GLY A 133 10.12 5.03 -7.62
CA GLY A 133 8.79 4.88 -8.22
C GLY A 133 7.65 5.44 -7.37
N ALA A 134 7.92 5.84 -6.12
CA ALA A 134 6.93 6.42 -5.22
C ALA A 134 7.57 7.38 -4.22
N LYS A 135 6.75 8.22 -3.60
CA LYS A 135 7.13 8.97 -2.41
C LYS A 135 6.88 8.13 -1.17
N ILE A 136 7.75 8.23 -0.18
CA ILE A 136 7.63 7.52 1.09
C ILE A 136 7.14 8.49 2.15
N ILE A 137 6.10 8.13 2.87
CA ILE A 137 5.59 8.85 4.03
C ILE A 137 5.95 8.03 5.27
N THR A 138 6.76 8.59 6.15
CA THR A 138 7.31 7.88 7.31
C THR A 138 7.33 8.76 8.57
N ASP A 139 7.38 8.12 9.71
CA ASP A 139 7.52 8.77 11.03
C ASP A 139 8.94 9.31 11.27
N SER A 140 9.96 8.63 10.73
CA SER A 140 11.36 9.01 10.90
C SER A 140 12.18 8.58 9.68
N ILE A 141 13.14 9.41 9.29
CA ILE A 141 14.05 9.13 8.17
C ILE A 141 15.37 8.61 8.73
N PRO A 142 15.76 7.35 8.44
CA PRO A 142 17.08 6.85 8.81
C PRO A 142 18.20 7.66 8.14
N MET A 143 19.34 7.79 8.81
CA MET A 143 20.44 8.66 8.38
C MET A 143 20.94 8.34 6.96
N GLU A 144 20.96 7.06 6.59
CA GLU A 144 21.41 6.61 5.27
C GLU A 144 20.51 7.10 4.12
N TYR A 145 19.29 7.53 4.43
CA TYR A 145 18.30 8.03 3.47
C TYR A 145 18.07 9.53 3.55
N ALA A 146 18.85 10.24 4.35
CA ALA A 146 18.67 11.69 4.60
C ALA A 146 18.71 12.54 3.31
N GLU A 147 19.49 12.12 2.33
CA GLU A 147 19.64 12.81 1.03
C GLU A 147 18.55 12.43 0.00
N CYS A 148 17.68 11.49 0.33
CA CYS A 148 16.64 11.03 -0.60
C CYS A 148 15.47 12.02 -0.63
N LYS A 149 15.23 12.62 -1.81
CA LYS A 149 14.21 13.67 -1.99
C LYS A 149 12.77 13.15 -2.06
N ASN A 150 12.58 11.85 -2.20
CA ASN A 150 11.27 11.22 -2.29
C ASN A 150 10.71 10.75 -0.94
N ILE A 151 11.31 11.16 0.18
CA ILE A 151 10.87 10.81 1.52
C ILE A 151 10.25 12.02 2.20
N ILE A 152 9.07 11.83 2.77
CA ILE A 152 8.31 12.83 3.53
C ILE A 152 8.21 12.35 4.97
N GLN A 153 8.76 13.11 5.89
CA GLN A 153 8.61 12.84 7.31
C GLN A 153 7.35 13.51 7.85
N CYS A 154 6.47 12.72 8.45
CA CYS A 154 5.31 13.21 9.19
C CYS A 154 5.64 13.28 10.69
N LYS A 155 5.28 14.40 11.28
CA LYS A 155 5.41 14.59 12.74
C LYS A 155 4.21 14.00 13.47
#